data_d16b48a5ec98da33afeb9600e3b9680a
#
_entry.id   d16b48a5ec98da33afeb9600e3b9680a
#
_cell.length_a   1.000
_cell.length_b   1.000
_cell.length_c   1.000
_cell.angle_alpha   90.00
_cell.angle_beta   90.00
_cell.angle_gamma   90.00
#
_symmetry.space_group_name_H-M   'P 1'
#
loop_
_entity.id
_entity.type
_entity.pdbx_description
1 polymer ?
#
loop_
_entity_poly.entity_id
_entity_poly.type
_entity_poly.pdbx_seq_one_letter_code
_entity_poly.pdbx_strand_id
1 'polypeptide(L)'
;MAKQIKQGEDARKALCAGIDTLANTVKITLGPKGRNVVLGKKFGAPVITNDGVTIAKEIELKDEFENMGAQLVREVATKTNDAAGDGTTTATVLAQAMVTEGMKNVTAGANPMDIRRGMSKAVAKAVETIKAHSQKVKDSNDIARVGTISAGDPEIGRLIAEAMEKVTSDGVITIEENKTTAETYNEIVEGMQFDRGYLTPYMVTDTDKMEAVLDNAAILITDKKISVIQDLVPLLEQVMQNGMKLLIVAEDIEGEALSTLIVNRLRGTLNVCAVKAPGFGDRRKEMLQDIATLTGGTVVSADLGYELKDATVQMLGHARQVKVTKENTTIVGGAGDKDAIAARIAQIRNQIEASTSDFDREKLQERLAKLAGGVAVIKVGAATEVEMKDKKLRIEDALNATKAAVQEGVVAGGGTAPINAIPAVRALCDTLEGDERTGAKIVLKALEAPLRQIAKNAGLEGSVIIDKIVSANKPNYGFDAQNEVFVEDMIAAGIVDPTKVTRSALENAASVAEMVLTTESLVADLPEPPAAPAAAGGDMGGMY
;
A
#
# COMPACT_ATOMS: atom_id res chain seq x y z
N MET A 1 -30.72 -4.88 -15.63
CA MET A 1 -30.96 -5.87 -14.57
C MET A 1 -31.98 -5.31 -13.58
N ALA A 2 -32.87 -6.14 -13.06
CA ALA A 2 -33.80 -5.72 -12.01
C ALA A 2 -33.04 -5.55 -10.68
N LYS A 3 -33.49 -4.63 -9.83
CA LYS A 3 -32.84 -4.33 -8.55
C LYS A 3 -33.72 -4.82 -7.39
N GLN A 4 -33.06 -5.28 -6.33
CA GLN A 4 -33.66 -5.50 -5.03
C GLN A 4 -33.25 -4.37 -4.09
N ILE A 5 -34.16 -3.99 -3.20
CA ILE A 5 -33.95 -2.84 -2.30
C ILE A 5 -34.27 -3.26 -0.86
N LYS A 6 -33.36 -2.96 0.06
CA LYS A 6 -33.61 -2.99 1.50
C LYS A 6 -33.61 -1.55 2.05
N GLN A 7 -34.47 -1.25 3.01
CA GLN A 7 -34.60 0.09 3.60
C GLN A 7 -34.66 0.03 5.13
N GLY A 8 -34.37 1.13 5.76
CA GLY A 8 -34.53 1.31 7.21
C GLY A 8 -33.70 0.32 8.01
N GLU A 9 -34.36 -0.32 8.99
CA GLU A 9 -33.70 -1.24 9.91
C GLU A 9 -33.09 -2.47 9.22
N ASP A 10 -33.74 -3.01 8.18
CA ASP A 10 -33.22 -4.18 7.45
C ASP A 10 -31.94 -3.85 6.67
N ALA A 11 -31.88 -2.65 6.10
CA ALA A 11 -30.66 -2.17 5.43
C ALA A 11 -29.49 -2.03 6.44
N ARG A 12 -29.77 -1.40 7.59
CA ARG A 12 -28.77 -1.20 8.64
C ARG A 12 -28.27 -2.53 9.23
N LYS A 13 -29.18 -3.49 9.48
CA LYS A 13 -28.80 -4.82 9.97
C LYS A 13 -27.91 -5.56 9.00
N ALA A 14 -28.23 -5.55 7.70
CA ALA A 14 -27.42 -6.20 6.69
C ALA A 14 -26.00 -5.60 6.59
N LEU A 15 -25.90 -4.26 6.57
CA LEU A 15 -24.60 -3.58 6.58
C LEU A 15 -23.76 -3.97 7.81
N CYS A 16 -24.35 -3.90 9.00
CA CYS A 16 -23.66 -4.26 10.24
C CYS A 16 -23.20 -5.72 10.25
N ALA A 17 -24.01 -6.65 9.77
CA ALA A 17 -23.65 -8.07 9.69
C ALA A 17 -22.42 -8.28 8.80
N GLY A 18 -22.37 -7.62 7.65
CA GLY A 18 -21.21 -7.67 6.75
C GLY A 18 -19.96 -7.05 7.34
N ILE A 19 -20.08 -5.87 7.95
CA ILE A 19 -18.99 -5.19 8.67
C ILE A 19 -18.45 -6.08 9.78
N ASP A 20 -19.32 -6.65 10.60
CA ASP A 20 -18.94 -7.52 11.72
C ASP A 20 -18.25 -8.79 11.25
N THR A 21 -18.74 -9.41 10.18
CA THR A 21 -18.15 -10.63 9.62
C THR A 21 -16.71 -10.38 9.18
N LEU A 22 -16.46 -9.33 8.42
CA LEU A 22 -15.10 -8.99 7.99
C LEU A 22 -14.23 -8.58 9.18
N ALA A 23 -14.68 -7.63 10.00
CA ALA A 23 -13.89 -7.10 11.09
C ALA A 23 -13.56 -8.17 12.14
N ASN A 24 -14.48 -9.09 12.44
CA ASN A 24 -14.24 -10.20 13.37
C ASN A 24 -13.18 -11.17 12.85
N THR A 25 -13.08 -11.35 11.54
CA THR A 25 -12.06 -12.18 10.91
C THR A 25 -10.69 -11.52 10.95
N VAL A 26 -10.63 -10.19 10.72
CA VAL A 26 -9.37 -9.44 10.68
C VAL A 26 -8.81 -9.16 12.08
N LYS A 27 -9.63 -8.74 13.04
CA LYS A 27 -9.17 -8.25 14.36
C LYS A 27 -8.43 -9.25 15.23
N ILE A 28 -8.53 -10.56 14.95
CA ILE A 28 -7.80 -11.60 15.68
C ILE A 28 -6.29 -11.53 15.43
N THR A 29 -5.85 -10.83 14.39
CA THR A 29 -4.44 -10.67 14.04
C THR A 29 -3.76 -9.53 14.79
N LEU A 30 -4.52 -8.64 15.47
CA LEU A 30 -4.00 -7.41 16.07
C LEU A 30 -3.14 -7.67 17.31
N GLY A 31 -1.98 -7.04 17.35
CA GLY A 31 -1.07 -7.01 18.50
C GLY A 31 -0.11 -8.19 18.59
N PRO A 32 0.80 -8.19 19.60
CA PRO A 32 1.91 -9.15 19.68
C PRO A 32 1.46 -10.60 19.92
N LYS A 33 0.27 -10.82 20.45
CA LYS A 33 -0.35 -12.15 20.60
C LYS A 33 -1.48 -12.38 19.59
N GLY A 34 -1.50 -11.61 18.50
CA GLY A 34 -2.37 -11.83 17.35
C GLY A 34 -2.10 -13.16 16.66
N ARG A 35 -3.11 -13.70 15.99
CA ARG A 35 -3.04 -15.01 15.31
C ARG A 35 -3.22 -14.84 13.81
N ASN A 36 -2.71 -15.81 13.07
CA ASN A 36 -2.85 -15.84 11.63
C ASN A 36 -4.25 -16.30 11.18
N VAL A 37 -4.62 -15.88 9.98
CA VAL A 37 -5.78 -16.37 9.24
C VAL A 37 -5.29 -17.23 8.08
N VAL A 38 -5.99 -18.32 7.78
CA VAL A 38 -5.72 -19.17 6.63
C VAL A 38 -6.70 -18.84 5.52
N LEU A 39 -6.18 -18.41 4.38
CA LEU A 39 -6.96 -18.04 3.20
C LEU A 39 -6.89 -19.18 2.18
N GLY A 40 -8.05 -19.75 1.84
CA GLY A 40 -8.15 -20.78 0.82
C GLY A 40 -7.97 -20.21 -0.57
N LYS A 41 -7.13 -20.83 -1.40
CA LYS A 41 -6.98 -20.48 -2.81
C LYS A 41 -7.60 -21.55 -3.70
N LYS A 42 -8.19 -21.15 -4.83
CA LYS A 42 -8.74 -22.09 -5.83
C LYS A 42 -7.66 -22.97 -6.46
N PHE A 43 -6.45 -22.43 -6.56
CA PHE A 43 -5.27 -23.13 -7.09
C PHE A 43 -4.06 -22.82 -6.19
N GLY A 44 -3.21 -23.82 -5.94
CA GLY A 44 -2.03 -23.67 -5.10
C GLY A 44 -2.28 -23.93 -3.60
N ALA A 45 -1.27 -23.65 -2.79
CA ALA A 45 -1.35 -23.79 -1.33
C ALA A 45 -2.18 -22.65 -0.71
N PRO A 46 -2.88 -22.90 0.42
CA PRO A 46 -3.50 -21.85 1.21
C PRO A 46 -2.46 -20.80 1.64
N VAL A 47 -2.88 -19.54 1.74
CA VAL A 47 -2.04 -18.46 2.27
C VAL A 47 -2.32 -18.32 3.75
N ILE A 48 -1.26 -18.32 4.56
CA ILE A 48 -1.32 -18.05 6.00
C ILE A 48 -0.78 -16.64 6.19
N THR A 49 -1.56 -15.74 6.78
CA THR A 49 -1.16 -14.35 6.96
C THR A 49 -1.84 -13.72 8.18
N ASN A 50 -1.22 -12.67 8.72
CA ASN A 50 -1.79 -11.77 9.71
C ASN A 50 -2.02 -10.35 9.13
N ASP A 51 -1.71 -10.12 7.87
CA ASP A 51 -1.94 -8.83 7.22
C ASP A 51 -3.44 -8.58 7.01
N GLY A 52 -3.93 -7.48 7.63
CA GLY A 52 -5.34 -7.13 7.63
C GLY A 52 -5.90 -6.82 6.25
N VAL A 53 -5.16 -6.14 5.37
CA VAL A 53 -5.66 -5.80 4.02
C VAL A 53 -5.74 -7.03 3.13
N THR A 54 -4.77 -7.93 3.19
CA THR A 54 -4.80 -9.19 2.44
C THR A 54 -6.00 -10.04 2.87
N ILE A 55 -6.26 -10.14 4.19
CA ILE A 55 -7.44 -10.86 4.68
C ILE A 55 -8.73 -10.19 4.22
N ALA A 56 -8.83 -8.86 4.34
CA ALA A 56 -10.03 -8.12 3.98
C ALA A 56 -10.39 -8.23 2.49
N LYS A 57 -9.39 -8.29 1.61
CA LYS A 57 -9.57 -8.45 0.15
C LYS A 57 -10.15 -9.80 -0.24
N GLU A 58 -9.87 -10.87 0.52
CA GLU A 58 -10.35 -12.22 0.22
C GLU A 58 -11.76 -12.51 0.76
N ILE A 59 -12.33 -11.61 1.59
CA ILE A 59 -13.66 -11.82 2.15
C ILE A 59 -14.73 -11.33 1.20
N GLU A 60 -15.53 -12.26 0.71
CA GLU A 60 -16.70 -12.03 -0.11
C GLU A 60 -17.88 -12.82 0.46
N LEU A 61 -19.01 -12.14 0.69
CA LEU A 61 -20.18 -12.74 1.33
C LEU A 61 -21.24 -13.08 0.29
N LYS A 62 -22.03 -14.13 0.53
CA LYS A 62 -23.06 -14.61 -0.37
C LYS A 62 -24.28 -13.69 -0.45
N ASP A 63 -24.67 -13.05 0.68
CA ASP A 63 -25.73 -12.05 0.67
C ASP A 63 -25.18 -10.73 0.14
N GLU A 64 -25.72 -10.24 -0.95
CA GLU A 64 -25.28 -9.02 -1.63
C GLU A 64 -25.30 -7.79 -0.71
N PHE A 65 -26.29 -7.70 0.18
CA PHE A 65 -26.42 -6.56 1.11
C PHE A 65 -25.43 -6.63 2.26
N GLU A 66 -25.18 -7.82 2.80
CA GLU A 66 -24.11 -8.01 3.79
C GLU A 66 -22.76 -7.77 3.15
N ASN A 67 -22.56 -8.24 1.90
CA ASN A 67 -21.33 -8.02 1.15
C ASN A 67 -21.02 -6.53 0.95
N MET A 68 -22.02 -5.67 0.76
CA MET A 68 -21.81 -4.21 0.74
C MET A 68 -21.17 -3.71 2.04
N GLY A 69 -21.62 -4.19 3.20
CA GLY A 69 -21.00 -3.87 4.49
C GLY A 69 -19.55 -4.31 4.59
N ALA A 70 -19.26 -5.55 4.17
CA ALA A 70 -17.89 -6.05 4.10
C ALA A 70 -17.02 -5.23 3.15
N GLN A 71 -17.52 -4.86 1.96
CA GLN A 71 -16.81 -4.03 1.00
C GLN A 71 -16.46 -2.65 1.53
N LEU A 72 -17.33 -2.01 2.30
CA LEU A 72 -17.07 -0.71 2.92
C LEU A 72 -15.91 -0.79 3.93
N VAL A 73 -15.83 -1.82 4.75
CA VAL A 73 -14.70 -2.02 5.68
C VAL A 73 -13.44 -2.45 4.94
N ARG A 74 -13.55 -3.23 3.86
CA ARG A 74 -12.43 -3.53 2.98
C ARG A 74 -11.83 -2.25 2.39
N GLU A 75 -12.66 -1.27 2.03
CA GLU A 75 -12.20 0.05 1.56
C GLU A 75 -11.41 0.80 2.65
N VAL A 76 -11.83 0.73 3.93
CA VAL A 76 -11.07 1.29 5.06
C VAL A 76 -9.66 0.69 5.12
N ALA A 77 -9.54 -0.64 5.08
CA ALA A 77 -8.25 -1.33 5.12
C ALA A 77 -7.38 -0.95 3.91
N THR A 78 -7.96 -0.94 2.70
CA THR A 78 -7.25 -0.60 1.46
C THR A 78 -6.75 0.84 1.47
N LYS A 79 -7.59 1.82 1.83
CA LYS A 79 -7.17 3.23 1.90
C LYS A 79 -6.12 3.50 2.96
N THR A 80 -6.17 2.78 4.08
CA THR A 80 -5.15 2.88 5.12
C THR A 80 -3.82 2.31 4.63
N ASN A 81 -3.86 1.19 3.92
CA ASN A 81 -2.68 0.62 3.27
C ASN A 81 -2.09 1.58 2.23
N ASP A 82 -2.91 2.18 1.35
CA ASP A 82 -2.46 3.12 0.32
C ASP A 82 -1.81 4.38 0.93
N ALA A 83 -2.35 4.87 2.06
CA ALA A 83 -1.87 6.10 2.70
C ALA A 83 -0.61 5.89 3.56
N ALA A 84 -0.53 4.78 4.29
CA ALA A 84 0.49 4.57 5.32
C ALA A 84 1.22 3.22 5.22
N GLY A 85 0.73 2.28 4.43
CA GLY A 85 1.30 0.96 4.20
C GLY A 85 1.25 0.00 5.38
N ASP A 86 0.57 0.39 6.47
CA ASP A 86 0.38 -0.39 7.70
C ASP A 86 -0.88 0.11 8.43
N GLY A 87 -1.27 -0.55 9.55
CA GLY A 87 -2.39 -0.15 10.40
C GLY A 87 -3.78 -0.55 9.87
N THR A 88 -3.85 -1.42 8.90
CA THR A 88 -5.09 -1.88 8.24
C THR A 88 -6.03 -2.59 9.21
N THR A 89 -5.49 -3.42 10.10
CA THR A 89 -6.25 -4.10 11.16
C THR A 89 -6.78 -3.10 12.20
N THR A 90 -5.97 -2.14 12.62
CA THR A 90 -6.37 -1.07 13.55
C THR A 90 -7.52 -0.23 12.98
N ALA A 91 -7.43 0.14 11.70
CA ALA A 91 -8.47 0.89 11.00
C ALA A 91 -9.80 0.11 10.92
N THR A 92 -9.72 -1.19 10.64
CA THR A 92 -10.87 -2.10 10.62
C THR A 92 -11.55 -2.20 11.99
N VAL A 93 -10.77 -2.31 13.07
CA VAL A 93 -11.27 -2.37 14.46
C VAL A 93 -11.94 -1.05 14.85
N LEU A 94 -11.34 0.09 14.51
CA LEU A 94 -11.92 1.41 14.77
C LEU A 94 -13.23 1.62 14.00
N ALA A 95 -13.29 1.24 12.73
CA ALA A 95 -14.48 1.34 11.91
C ALA A 95 -15.63 0.49 12.49
N GLN A 96 -15.36 -0.77 12.86
CA GLN A 96 -16.34 -1.63 13.52
C GLN A 96 -16.86 -1.00 14.82
N ALA A 97 -15.96 -0.48 15.65
CA ALA A 97 -16.34 0.12 16.93
C ALA A 97 -17.22 1.37 16.75
N MET A 98 -16.88 2.24 15.81
CA MET A 98 -17.65 3.45 15.49
C MET A 98 -19.05 3.10 14.94
N VAL A 99 -19.12 2.15 14.00
CA VAL A 99 -20.40 1.70 13.42
C VAL A 99 -21.27 1.04 14.49
N THR A 100 -20.71 0.12 15.26
CA THR A 100 -21.46 -0.59 16.31
C THR A 100 -22.03 0.36 17.36
N GLU A 101 -21.25 1.33 17.82
CA GLU A 101 -21.69 2.30 18.81
C GLU A 101 -22.63 3.34 18.20
N GLY A 102 -22.37 3.78 16.98
CA GLY A 102 -23.19 4.73 16.24
C GLY A 102 -24.58 4.17 15.92
N MET A 103 -24.68 2.93 15.47
CA MET A 103 -25.96 2.29 15.14
C MET A 103 -26.90 2.15 16.33
N LYS A 104 -26.39 1.96 17.55
CA LYS A 104 -27.22 1.97 18.76
C LYS A 104 -27.94 3.29 18.92
N ASN A 105 -27.26 4.41 18.68
CA ASN A 105 -27.80 5.75 18.82
C ASN A 105 -28.77 6.10 17.67
N VAL A 106 -28.43 5.74 16.43
CA VAL A 106 -29.29 5.94 15.25
C VAL A 106 -30.60 5.14 15.41
N THR A 107 -30.50 3.88 15.86
CA THR A 107 -31.71 3.05 16.13
C THR A 107 -32.53 3.61 17.28
N ALA A 108 -31.94 4.30 18.24
CA ALA A 108 -32.63 4.99 19.32
C ALA A 108 -33.27 6.34 18.88
N GLY A 109 -33.11 6.73 17.61
CA GLY A 109 -33.75 7.93 17.05
C GLY A 109 -32.89 9.19 17.00
N ALA A 110 -31.60 9.10 17.28
CA ALA A 110 -30.67 10.22 17.13
C ALA A 110 -30.50 10.60 15.65
N ASN A 111 -30.30 11.89 15.36
CA ASN A 111 -30.12 12.40 14.00
C ASN A 111 -28.75 11.99 13.42
N PRO A 112 -28.71 11.14 12.38
CA PRO A 112 -27.43 10.64 11.81
C PRO A 112 -26.53 11.76 11.28
N MET A 113 -27.10 12.85 10.77
CA MET A 113 -26.33 13.97 10.21
C MET A 113 -25.64 14.80 11.30
N ASP A 114 -26.27 14.92 12.48
CA ASP A 114 -25.68 15.60 13.63
C ASP A 114 -24.62 14.71 14.29
N ILE A 115 -24.90 13.39 14.41
CA ILE A 115 -23.91 12.40 14.83
C ILE A 115 -22.65 12.52 13.94
N ARG A 116 -22.81 12.51 12.62
CA ARG A 116 -21.69 12.67 11.67
C ARG A 116 -20.88 13.92 11.96
N ARG A 117 -21.53 15.09 12.14
CA ARG A 117 -20.83 16.34 12.46
C ARG A 117 -20.05 16.25 13.76
N GLY A 118 -20.62 15.63 14.78
CA GLY A 118 -19.96 15.41 16.07
C GLY A 118 -18.77 14.45 15.96
N MET A 119 -18.89 13.37 15.18
CA MET A 119 -17.80 12.43 14.91
C MET A 119 -16.64 13.12 14.20
N SER A 120 -16.89 13.88 13.12
CA SER A 120 -15.86 14.60 12.38
C SER A 120 -15.07 15.57 13.29
N LYS A 121 -15.77 16.32 14.19
CA LYS A 121 -15.11 17.21 15.15
C LYS A 121 -14.23 16.44 16.15
N ALA A 122 -14.72 15.32 16.64
CA ALA A 122 -14.00 14.49 17.61
C ALA A 122 -12.77 13.81 16.99
N VAL A 123 -12.87 13.33 15.75
CA VAL A 123 -11.75 12.75 15.01
C VAL A 123 -10.68 13.81 14.75
N ALA A 124 -11.07 15.00 14.29
CA ALA A 124 -10.11 16.10 14.09
C ALA A 124 -9.36 16.44 15.38
N LYS A 125 -10.06 16.47 16.54
CA LYS A 125 -9.44 16.73 17.85
C LYS A 125 -8.53 15.58 18.31
N ALA A 126 -8.91 14.33 18.07
CA ALA A 126 -8.06 13.18 18.37
C ALA A 126 -6.79 13.18 17.52
N VAL A 127 -6.90 13.43 16.21
CA VAL A 127 -5.76 13.52 15.28
C VAL A 127 -4.82 14.66 15.66
N GLU A 128 -5.34 15.84 16.00
CA GLU A 128 -4.55 16.96 16.52
C GLU A 128 -3.73 16.56 17.74
N THR A 129 -4.37 15.86 18.70
CA THR A 129 -3.71 15.40 19.92
C THR A 129 -2.66 14.33 19.64
N ILE A 130 -2.95 13.35 18.76
CA ILE A 130 -1.99 12.32 18.35
C ILE A 130 -0.75 12.97 17.71
N LYS A 131 -0.95 13.92 16.79
CA LYS A 131 0.16 14.67 16.16
C LYS A 131 0.97 15.49 17.17
N ALA A 132 0.33 16.09 18.17
CA ALA A 132 1.01 16.85 19.20
C ALA A 132 1.92 15.99 20.09
N HIS A 133 1.60 14.70 20.25
CA HIS A 133 2.43 13.74 21.01
C HIS A 133 3.51 13.06 20.15
N SER A 134 3.56 13.34 18.85
CA SER A 134 4.52 12.73 17.93
C SER A 134 5.95 13.14 18.25
N GLN A 135 6.86 12.17 18.25
CA GLN A 135 8.31 12.37 18.39
C GLN A 135 9.00 12.02 17.06
N LYS A 136 9.93 12.86 16.64
CA LYS A 136 10.70 12.60 15.42
C LYS A 136 11.63 11.41 15.60
N VAL A 137 11.75 10.57 14.59
CA VAL A 137 12.78 9.54 14.48
C VAL A 137 14.14 10.22 14.36
N LYS A 138 15.10 9.83 15.19
CA LYS A 138 16.40 10.51 15.33
C LYS A 138 17.54 9.74 14.68
N ASP A 139 17.54 8.43 14.78
CA ASP A 139 18.65 7.59 14.37
C ASP A 139 18.22 6.23 13.82
N SER A 140 19.20 5.45 13.39
CA SER A 140 19.01 4.11 12.85
C SER A 140 18.40 3.13 13.87
N ASN A 141 18.62 3.35 15.18
CA ASN A 141 18.04 2.50 16.22
C ASN A 141 16.53 2.72 16.35
N ASP A 142 16.08 3.98 16.25
CA ASP A 142 14.65 4.30 16.24
C ASP A 142 13.97 3.65 15.01
N ILE A 143 14.62 3.68 13.85
CA ILE A 143 14.18 3.00 12.63
C ILE A 143 14.07 1.50 12.87
N ALA A 144 15.09 0.88 13.44
CA ALA A 144 15.09 -0.55 13.76
C ALA A 144 13.96 -0.93 14.72
N ARG A 145 13.65 -0.09 15.73
CA ARG A 145 12.54 -0.31 16.67
C ARG A 145 11.18 -0.32 15.95
N VAL A 146 10.92 0.67 15.09
CA VAL A 146 9.68 0.71 14.30
C VAL A 146 9.55 -0.55 13.44
N GLY A 147 10.59 -0.91 12.70
CA GLY A 147 10.61 -2.12 11.88
C GLY A 147 10.40 -3.40 12.69
N THR A 148 11.00 -3.49 13.88
CA THR A 148 10.83 -4.63 14.80
C THR A 148 9.40 -4.78 15.28
N ILE A 149 8.76 -3.68 15.68
CA ILE A 149 7.37 -3.72 16.17
C ILE A 149 6.41 -4.10 15.05
N SER A 150 6.56 -3.52 13.86
CA SER A 150 5.67 -3.81 12.73
C SER A 150 5.84 -5.24 12.22
N ALA A 151 7.09 -5.74 12.07
CA ALA A 151 7.36 -7.10 11.61
C ALA A 151 7.15 -8.18 12.70
N GLY A 152 7.19 -7.78 13.98
CA GLY A 152 7.28 -8.72 15.10
C GLY A 152 8.61 -9.49 15.17
N ASP A 153 9.68 -8.98 14.51
CA ASP A 153 10.97 -9.65 14.37
C ASP A 153 12.13 -8.63 14.42
N PRO A 154 13.03 -8.71 15.44
CA PRO A 154 14.16 -7.80 15.56
C PRO A 154 15.17 -7.88 14.40
N GLU A 155 15.31 -9.04 13.77
CA GLU A 155 16.22 -9.19 12.63
C GLU A 155 15.72 -8.41 11.41
N ILE A 156 14.42 -8.44 11.15
CA ILE A 156 13.80 -7.66 10.09
C ILE A 156 13.96 -6.17 10.36
N GLY A 157 13.72 -5.72 11.60
CA GLY A 157 13.93 -4.32 11.98
C GLY A 157 15.36 -3.83 11.72
N ARG A 158 16.36 -4.65 12.09
CA ARG A 158 17.78 -4.37 11.83
C ARG A 158 18.08 -4.28 10.32
N LEU A 159 17.59 -5.22 9.54
CA LEU A 159 17.80 -5.24 8.08
C LEU A 159 17.21 -4.01 7.40
N ILE A 160 16.01 -3.58 7.81
CA ILE A 160 15.37 -2.36 7.29
C ILE A 160 16.20 -1.13 7.64
N ALA A 161 16.64 -1.00 8.89
CA ALA A 161 17.47 0.12 9.33
C ALA A 161 18.80 0.19 8.57
N GLU A 162 19.49 -0.94 8.39
CA GLU A 162 20.71 -1.04 7.57
C GLU A 162 20.46 -0.67 6.10
N ALA A 163 19.34 -1.11 5.53
CA ALA A 163 18.97 -0.76 4.16
C ALA A 163 18.75 0.76 4.02
N MET A 164 18.02 1.37 4.96
CA MET A 164 17.77 2.81 4.97
C MET A 164 19.02 3.66 5.19
N GLU A 165 19.97 3.16 5.98
CA GLU A 165 21.25 3.85 6.21
C GLU A 165 22.17 3.81 4.97
N LYS A 166 22.14 2.71 4.22
CA LYS A 166 22.97 2.51 3.02
C LYS A 166 22.47 3.27 1.80
N VAL A 167 21.17 3.51 1.70
CA VAL A 167 20.60 4.35 0.65
C VAL A 167 20.44 5.78 1.18
N THR A 168 20.58 6.78 0.31
CA THR A 168 20.35 8.18 0.69
C THR A 168 18.86 8.40 1.07
N SER A 169 18.53 9.58 1.61
CA SER A 169 17.15 9.93 1.97
C SER A 169 16.12 9.69 0.85
N ASP A 170 16.56 9.80 -0.39
CA ASP A 170 15.78 9.58 -1.59
C ASP A 170 15.98 8.17 -2.19
N GLY A 171 16.75 7.33 -1.51
CA GLY A 171 17.09 5.97 -1.94
C GLY A 171 15.90 5.04 -1.89
N VAL A 172 15.88 4.09 -2.82
CA VAL A 172 14.79 3.13 -2.98
C VAL A 172 15.13 1.81 -2.30
N ILE A 173 14.19 1.28 -1.55
CA ILE A 173 14.28 -0.06 -0.97
C ILE A 173 13.20 -0.93 -1.61
N THR A 174 13.62 -2.04 -2.20
CA THR A 174 12.73 -3.06 -2.79
C THR A 174 12.89 -4.39 -2.07
N ILE A 175 11.91 -5.26 -2.24
CA ILE A 175 11.88 -6.58 -1.61
C ILE A 175 11.76 -7.62 -2.71
N GLU A 176 12.68 -8.57 -2.74
CA GLU A 176 12.71 -9.65 -3.71
C GLU A 176 12.78 -11.02 -3.00
N GLU A 177 12.17 -12.02 -3.61
CA GLU A 177 12.23 -13.40 -3.13
C GLU A 177 13.61 -14.02 -3.42
N ASN A 178 14.23 -14.61 -2.40
CA ASN A 178 15.45 -15.39 -2.55
C ASN A 178 15.08 -16.87 -2.69
N LYS A 179 15.16 -17.37 -3.92
CA LYS A 179 14.85 -18.77 -4.23
C LYS A 179 16.04 -19.73 -4.06
N THR A 180 17.21 -19.18 -3.73
CA THR A 180 18.46 -19.96 -3.68
C THR A 180 18.86 -20.37 -2.26
N THR A 181 18.57 -19.53 -1.28
CA THR A 181 18.91 -19.78 0.14
C THR A 181 17.75 -19.39 1.04
N ALA A 182 17.71 -19.97 2.26
CA ALA A 182 16.73 -19.61 3.29
C ALA A 182 17.08 -18.31 4.03
N GLU A 183 18.24 -17.71 3.74
CA GLU A 183 18.69 -16.51 4.42
C GLU A 183 18.03 -15.25 3.85
N THR A 184 17.74 -14.30 4.74
CA THR A 184 17.28 -12.95 4.39
C THR A 184 18.43 -11.98 4.58
N TYR A 185 18.74 -11.17 3.57
CA TYR A 185 19.87 -10.23 3.61
C TYR A 185 19.64 -9.01 2.71
N ASN A 186 20.44 -7.96 2.94
CA ASN A 186 20.43 -6.75 2.13
C ASN A 186 21.50 -6.81 1.03
N GLU A 187 21.10 -6.46 -0.19
CA GLU A 187 21.98 -6.27 -1.34
C GLU A 187 21.82 -4.83 -1.87
N ILE A 188 22.92 -4.15 -2.14
CA ILE A 188 22.88 -2.84 -2.82
C ILE A 188 23.21 -3.08 -4.30
N VAL A 189 22.35 -2.59 -5.17
CA VAL A 189 22.49 -2.74 -6.62
C VAL A 189 22.34 -1.41 -7.33
N GLU A 190 22.93 -1.32 -8.52
CA GLU A 190 22.70 -0.19 -9.41
C GLU A 190 21.21 -0.12 -9.78
N GLY A 191 20.62 1.05 -9.65
CA GLY A 191 19.19 1.22 -9.92
C GLY A 191 18.72 2.64 -9.68
N MET A 192 17.50 2.93 -10.11
CA MET A 192 16.86 4.23 -9.89
C MET A 192 15.34 4.13 -9.86
N GLN A 193 14.71 5.12 -9.25
CA GLN A 193 13.27 5.30 -9.32
C GLN A 193 12.92 6.67 -9.90
N PHE A 194 11.82 6.72 -10.65
CA PHE A 194 11.26 7.99 -11.14
C PHE A 194 9.72 7.98 -11.05
N ASP A 195 9.15 9.19 -10.93
CA ASP A 195 7.73 9.44 -10.61
C ASP A 195 6.86 9.36 -11.88
N ARG A 196 6.83 8.19 -12.51
CA ARG A 196 5.93 7.85 -13.62
C ARG A 196 5.51 6.41 -13.47
N GLY A 197 4.23 6.16 -13.39
CA GLY A 197 3.64 4.84 -13.33
C GLY A 197 3.18 4.33 -14.70
N TYR A 198 2.52 3.17 -14.69
CA TYR A 198 1.99 2.57 -15.91
C TYR A 198 0.91 3.45 -16.56
N LEU A 199 0.83 3.43 -17.88
CA LEU A 199 -0.16 4.21 -18.64
C LEU A 199 -1.59 3.72 -18.42
N THR A 200 -1.77 2.45 -18.11
CA THR A 200 -3.09 1.84 -17.88
C THR A 200 -2.99 0.64 -16.94
N PRO A 201 -4.01 0.42 -16.09
CA PRO A 201 -4.09 -0.75 -15.22
C PRO A 201 -4.05 -2.11 -15.94
N TYR A 202 -4.39 -2.15 -17.22
CA TYR A 202 -4.31 -3.38 -18.04
C TYR A 202 -2.87 -3.89 -18.26
N MET A 203 -1.86 -3.10 -17.89
CA MET A 203 -0.44 -3.47 -17.99
C MET A 203 0.12 -4.12 -16.71
N VAL A 204 -0.67 -4.24 -15.63
CA VAL A 204 -0.21 -4.85 -14.38
C VAL A 204 -0.02 -6.37 -14.54
N THR A 205 0.96 -6.92 -13.81
CA THR A 205 1.20 -8.37 -13.72
C THR A 205 0.65 -8.96 -12.44
N ASP A 206 0.56 -8.14 -11.40
CA ASP A 206 -0.04 -8.45 -10.10
C ASP A 206 -1.26 -7.54 -9.91
N THR A 207 -2.45 -8.12 -10.05
CA THR A 207 -3.72 -7.39 -9.92
C THR A 207 -4.07 -7.07 -8.48
N ASP A 208 -3.56 -7.83 -7.51
CA ASP A 208 -3.86 -7.63 -6.09
C ASP A 208 -3.09 -6.40 -5.55
N LYS A 209 -1.84 -6.24 -6.00
CA LYS A 209 -0.98 -5.09 -5.67
C LYS A 209 -1.08 -3.95 -6.68
N MET A 210 -1.78 -4.14 -7.80
CA MET A 210 -1.83 -3.19 -8.92
C MET A 210 -0.43 -2.77 -9.40
N GLU A 211 0.46 -3.74 -9.57
CA GLU A 211 1.85 -3.54 -9.97
C GLU A 211 2.20 -4.35 -11.23
N ALA A 212 3.07 -3.80 -12.07
CA ALA A 212 3.72 -4.55 -13.13
C ALA A 212 5.15 -4.88 -12.72
N VAL A 213 5.49 -6.17 -12.64
CA VAL A 213 6.82 -6.66 -12.31
C VAL A 213 7.37 -7.41 -13.52
N LEU A 214 8.47 -6.89 -14.07
CA LEU A 214 9.15 -7.44 -15.23
C LEU A 214 10.56 -7.91 -14.80
N ASP A 215 10.74 -9.22 -14.62
CA ASP A 215 12.05 -9.79 -14.34
C ASP A 215 12.83 -9.95 -15.64
N ASN A 216 14.14 -9.67 -15.63
CA ASN A 216 15.03 -9.65 -16.79
C ASN A 216 14.45 -8.76 -17.91
N ALA A 217 14.10 -7.53 -17.54
CA ALA A 217 13.44 -6.60 -18.43
C ALA A 217 14.38 -6.03 -19.50
N ALA A 218 13.89 -6.00 -20.72
CA ALA A 218 14.43 -5.16 -21.79
C ALA A 218 13.72 -3.79 -21.74
N ILE A 219 14.45 -2.71 -22.02
CA ILE A 219 13.95 -1.34 -21.84
C ILE A 219 14.14 -0.55 -23.12
N LEU A 220 13.05 -0.17 -23.77
CA LEU A 220 13.08 0.80 -24.87
C LEU A 220 12.99 2.21 -24.28
N ILE A 221 13.93 3.07 -24.67
CA ILE A 221 14.05 4.44 -24.16
C ILE A 221 13.93 5.40 -25.34
N THR A 222 12.91 6.26 -25.35
CA THR A 222 12.70 7.23 -26.44
C THR A 222 12.12 8.54 -25.92
N ASP A 223 12.48 9.64 -26.55
CA ASP A 223 11.89 10.96 -26.33
C ASP A 223 10.69 11.24 -27.24
N LYS A 224 10.34 10.26 -28.08
CA LYS A 224 9.22 10.40 -29.03
C LYS A 224 7.89 10.02 -28.41
N LYS A 225 6.85 10.66 -28.92
CA LYS A 225 5.45 10.26 -28.70
C LYS A 225 5.09 9.16 -29.69
N ILE A 226 4.48 8.07 -29.21
CA ILE A 226 4.14 6.89 -30.01
C ILE A 226 2.61 6.84 -30.16
N SER A 227 2.12 7.17 -31.34
CA SER A 227 0.68 7.12 -31.68
C SER A 227 0.37 6.01 -32.69
N VAL A 228 1.36 5.62 -33.48
CA VAL A 228 1.26 4.66 -34.58
C VAL A 228 2.07 3.41 -34.24
N ILE A 229 1.41 2.25 -34.23
CA ILE A 229 2.05 0.99 -33.82
C ILE A 229 3.07 0.49 -34.85
N GLN A 230 2.90 0.83 -36.12
CA GLN A 230 3.76 0.38 -37.23
C GLN A 230 5.23 0.71 -37.01
N ASP A 231 5.55 1.83 -36.33
CA ASP A 231 6.90 2.21 -36.01
C ASP A 231 7.58 1.27 -34.99
N LEU A 232 6.79 0.56 -34.19
CA LEU A 232 7.26 -0.39 -33.19
C LEU A 232 7.23 -1.84 -33.64
N VAL A 233 6.47 -2.19 -34.68
CA VAL A 233 6.27 -3.59 -35.12
C VAL A 233 7.59 -4.34 -35.30
N PRO A 234 8.60 -3.80 -36.01
CA PRO A 234 9.86 -4.53 -36.22
C PRO A 234 10.58 -4.88 -34.91
N LEU A 235 10.53 -3.99 -33.91
CA LEU A 235 11.11 -4.22 -32.58
C LEU A 235 10.27 -5.22 -31.79
N LEU A 236 8.94 -5.07 -31.78
CA LEU A 236 8.02 -5.95 -31.04
C LEU A 236 8.09 -7.39 -31.54
N GLU A 237 8.25 -7.61 -32.84
CA GLU A 237 8.45 -8.94 -33.41
C GLU A 237 9.75 -9.58 -32.88
N GLN A 238 10.85 -8.85 -32.83
CA GLN A 238 12.12 -9.33 -32.26
C GLN A 238 11.98 -9.63 -30.76
N VAL A 239 11.29 -8.76 -29.99
CA VAL A 239 11.02 -8.95 -28.56
C VAL A 239 10.20 -10.23 -28.34
N MET A 240 9.15 -10.44 -29.13
CA MET A 240 8.31 -11.64 -29.05
C MET A 240 9.10 -12.92 -29.41
N GLN A 241 9.85 -12.91 -30.50
CA GLN A 241 10.67 -14.04 -30.92
C GLN A 241 11.68 -14.47 -29.86
N ASN A 242 12.25 -13.51 -29.12
CA ASN A 242 13.21 -13.76 -28.04
C ASN A 242 12.54 -13.98 -26.66
N GLY A 243 11.20 -13.94 -26.56
CA GLY A 243 10.48 -14.11 -25.31
C GLY A 243 10.78 -13.05 -24.23
N MET A 244 11.20 -11.85 -24.65
CA MET A 244 11.64 -10.80 -23.74
C MET A 244 10.44 -10.09 -23.09
N LYS A 245 10.62 -9.63 -21.84
CA LYS A 245 9.70 -8.72 -21.18
C LYS A 245 10.15 -7.29 -21.45
N LEU A 246 9.26 -6.44 -21.95
CA LEU A 246 9.58 -5.11 -22.43
C LEU A 246 8.99 -4.01 -21.55
N LEU A 247 9.82 -3.11 -21.05
CA LEU A 247 9.41 -1.79 -20.58
C LEU A 247 9.58 -0.79 -21.72
N ILE A 248 8.57 0.02 -22.00
CA ILE A 248 8.66 1.15 -22.93
C ILE A 248 8.61 2.45 -22.13
N VAL A 249 9.70 3.24 -22.20
CA VAL A 249 9.79 4.58 -21.64
C VAL A 249 9.75 5.56 -22.80
N ALA A 250 8.63 6.25 -22.98
CA ALA A 250 8.39 7.16 -24.11
C ALA A 250 7.81 8.50 -23.62
N GLU A 251 7.88 9.55 -24.44
CA GLU A 251 7.21 10.81 -24.09
C GLU A 251 5.74 10.59 -23.77
N ASP A 252 5.02 9.90 -24.64
CA ASP A 252 3.67 9.41 -24.43
C ASP A 252 3.39 8.23 -25.38
N ILE A 253 2.41 7.39 -25.03
CA ILE A 253 1.88 6.37 -25.93
C ILE A 253 0.37 6.48 -25.91
N GLU A 254 -0.23 6.67 -27.09
CA GLU A 254 -1.67 6.92 -27.19
C GLU A 254 -2.28 6.25 -28.43
N GLY A 255 -3.60 6.36 -28.56
CA GLY A 255 -4.35 5.96 -29.74
C GLY A 255 -4.21 4.47 -30.08
N GLU A 256 -3.95 4.18 -31.35
CA GLU A 256 -3.81 2.83 -31.88
C GLU A 256 -2.65 2.06 -31.26
N ALA A 257 -1.51 2.73 -31.01
CA ALA A 257 -0.34 2.10 -30.44
C ALA A 257 -0.64 1.55 -29.04
N LEU A 258 -1.25 2.37 -28.17
CA LEU A 258 -1.61 1.94 -26.81
C LEU A 258 -2.62 0.78 -26.83
N SER A 259 -3.68 0.90 -27.66
CA SER A 259 -4.72 -0.12 -27.77
C SER A 259 -4.15 -1.47 -28.23
N THR A 260 -3.24 -1.44 -29.20
CA THR A 260 -2.59 -2.65 -29.73
C THR A 260 -1.69 -3.31 -28.68
N LEU A 261 -0.90 -2.52 -27.92
CA LEU A 261 -0.08 -3.04 -26.82
C LEU A 261 -0.95 -3.71 -25.75
N ILE A 262 -2.08 -3.08 -25.36
CA ILE A 262 -3.02 -3.62 -24.38
C ILE A 262 -3.60 -4.95 -24.86
N VAL A 263 -4.10 -5.02 -26.09
CA VAL A 263 -4.72 -6.24 -26.64
C VAL A 263 -3.71 -7.39 -26.68
N ASN A 264 -2.48 -7.15 -27.13
CA ASN A 264 -1.44 -8.18 -27.16
C ASN A 264 -0.98 -8.60 -25.76
N ARG A 265 -0.95 -7.66 -24.83
CA ARG A 265 -0.67 -7.94 -23.41
C ARG A 265 -1.76 -8.85 -22.82
N LEU A 266 -3.05 -8.52 -23.01
CA LEU A 266 -4.18 -9.31 -22.50
C LEU A 266 -4.27 -10.72 -23.12
N ARG A 267 -3.86 -10.86 -24.39
CA ARG A 267 -3.75 -12.15 -25.08
C ARG A 267 -2.54 -12.98 -24.61
N GLY A 268 -1.64 -12.40 -23.83
CA GLY A 268 -0.42 -13.07 -23.38
C GLY A 268 0.64 -13.25 -24.48
N THR A 269 0.46 -12.65 -25.65
CA THR A 269 1.43 -12.71 -26.77
C THR A 269 2.61 -11.78 -26.58
N LEU A 270 2.45 -10.70 -25.78
CA LEU A 270 3.49 -9.73 -25.50
C LEU A 270 3.51 -9.39 -24.01
N ASN A 271 4.66 -9.55 -23.36
CA ASN A 271 4.88 -9.08 -22.00
C ASN A 271 5.44 -7.64 -22.04
N VAL A 272 4.54 -6.65 -21.95
CA VAL A 272 4.89 -5.24 -22.07
C VAL A 272 4.27 -4.41 -20.95
N CYS A 273 5.03 -3.44 -20.46
CA CYS A 273 4.54 -2.33 -19.67
C CYS A 273 5.04 -1.03 -20.31
N ALA A 274 4.22 0.01 -20.31
CA ALA A 274 4.58 1.30 -20.88
C ALA A 274 4.36 2.41 -19.86
N VAL A 275 5.33 3.32 -19.78
CA VAL A 275 5.37 4.45 -18.87
C VAL A 275 5.75 5.72 -19.60
N LYS A 276 5.33 6.88 -19.07
CA LYS A 276 5.81 8.17 -19.59
C LYS A 276 7.23 8.44 -19.14
N ALA A 277 8.01 9.05 -20.02
CA ALA A 277 9.35 9.53 -19.68
C ALA A 277 9.29 10.57 -18.55
N PRO A 278 10.23 10.51 -17.59
CA PRO A 278 10.29 11.49 -16.51
C PRO A 278 10.76 12.85 -17.01
N GLY A 279 10.31 13.92 -16.35
CA GLY A 279 10.68 15.30 -16.69
C GLY A 279 9.98 15.87 -17.94
N PHE A 280 10.38 17.09 -18.33
CA PHE A 280 9.87 17.83 -19.48
C PHE A 280 11.02 18.54 -20.19
N GLY A 281 10.89 18.75 -21.52
CA GLY A 281 11.87 19.47 -22.32
C GLY A 281 13.27 18.87 -22.22
N ASP A 282 14.30 19.71 -22.09
CA ASP A 282 15.70 19.25 -22.01
C ASP A 282 15.99 18.37 -20.80
N ARG A 283 15.29 18.58 -19.67
CA ARG A 283 15.40 17.72 -18.51
C ARG A 283 14.97 16.28 -18.80
N ARG A 284 13.92 16.10 -19.62
CA ARG A 284 13.50 14.76 -20.05
C ARG A 284 14.60 14.06 -20.81
N LYS A 285 15.27 14.74 -21.75
CA LYS A 285 16.38 14.17 -22.52
C LYS A 285 17.52 13.72 -21.62
N GLU A 286 17.87 14.56 -20.65
CA GLU A 286 18.91 14.24 -19.67
C GLU A 286 18.54 13.04 -18.77
N MET A 287 17.29 12.96 -18.32
CA MET A 287 16.83 11.81 -17.52
C MET A 287 16.74 10.52 -18.35
N LEU A 288 16.33 10.59 -19.60
CA LEU A 288 16.37 9.44 -20.52
C LEU A 288 17.80 8.96 -20.75
N GLN A 289 18.76 9.88 -20.85
CA GLN A 289 20.19 9.52 -20.97
C GLN A 289 20.71 8.89 -19.67
N ASP A 290 20.25 9.32 -18.49
CA ASP A 290 20.60 8.69 -17.22
C ASP A 290 20.06 7.24 -17.15
N ILE A 291 18.80 7.03 -17.57
CA ILE A 291 18.21 5.69 -17.67
C ILE A 291 18.99 4.82 -18.66
N ALA A 292 19.37 5.36 -19.83
CA ALA A 292 20.15 4.65 -20.83
C ALA A 292 21.53 4.25 -20.28
N THR A 293 22.22 5.17 -19.62
CA THR A 293 23.53 4.89 -19.00
C THR A 293 23.41 3.82 -17.91
N LEU A 294 22.38 3.89 -17.06
CA LEU A 294 22.13 2.92 -16.01
C LEU A 294 21.86 1.51 -16.54
N THR A 295 21.14 1.42 -17.66
CA THR A 295 20.66 0.13 -18.20
C THR A 295 21.49 -0.41 -19.36
N GLY A 296 22.49 0.36 -19.82
CA GLY A 296 23.31 0.01 -20.98
C GLY A 296 22.58 0.10 -22.31
N GLY A 297 21.46 0.85 -22.36
CA GLY A 297 20.67 1.05 -23.57
C GLY A 297 21.05 2.30 -24.35
N THR A 298 20.36 2.52 -25.45
CA THR A 298 20.50 3.70 -26.32
C THR A 298 19.18 4.47 -26.33
N VAL A 299 19.26 5.80 -26.18
CA VAL A 299 18.07 6.65 -26.35
C VAL A 299 17.74 6.73 -27.84
N VAL A 300 16.56 6.26 -28.21
CA VAL A 300 16.03 6.39 -29.58
C VAL A 300 15.41 7.77 -29.74
N SER A 301 16.18 8.69 -30.31
CA SER A 301 15.81 10.10 -30.50
C SER A 301 16.21 10.58 -31.88
N ALA A 302 15.39 11.45 -32.47
CA ALA A 302 15.71 12.09 -33.74
C ALA A 302 16.95 12.99 -33.65
N ASP A 303 17.16 13.63 -32.49
CA ASP A 303 18.35 14.45 -32.24
C ASP A 303 19.66 13.64 -32.27
N LEU A 304 19.57 12.35 -31.95
CA LEU A 304 20.69 11.41 -32.03
C LEU A 304 20.74 10.63 -33.36
N GLY A 305 19.83 10.94 -34.29
CA GLY A 305 19.77 10.31 -35.62
C GLY A 305 19.07 8.96 -35.64
N TYR A 306 18.34 8.58 -34.61
CA TYR A 306 17.60 7.31 -34.53
C TYR A 306 16.10 7.49 -34.72
N GLU A 307 15.48 6.63 -35.54
CA GLU A 307 14.02 6.54 -35.66
C GLU A 307 13.50 5.26 -34.98
N LEU A 308 12.26 5.29 -34.49
CA LEU A 308 11.65 4.13 -33.80
C LEU A 308 11.58 2.89 -34.69
N LYS A 309 11.33 3.07 -35.98
CA LYS A 309 11.28 1.97 -36.95
C LYS A 309 12.63 1.24 -37.14
N ASP A 310 13.74 1.91 -36.82
CA ASP A 310 15.11 1.38 -36.94
C ASP A 310 15.60 0.80 -35.60
N ALA A 311 14.76 0.86 -34.54
CA ALA A 311 15.11 0.31 -33.24
C ALA A 311 15.28 -1.21 -33.30
N THR A 312 16.33 -1.71 -32.67
CA THR A 312 16.67 -3.13 -32.58
C THR A 312 16.83 -3.57 -31.14
N VAL A 313 16.81 -4.87 -30.89
CA VAL A 313 17.02 -5.41 -29.52
C VAL A 313 18.38 -5.04 -28.93
N GLN A 314 19.40 -4.77 -29.74
CA GLN A 314 20.71 -4.34 -29.28
C GLN A 314 20.73 -2.92 -28.70
N MET A 315 19.73 -2.11 -29.06
CA MET A 315 19.58 -0.74 -28.53
C MET A 315 18.82 -0.70 -27.21
N LEU A 316 18.19 -1.82 -26.82
CA LEU A 316 17.43 -1.90 -25.58
C LEU A 316 18.39 -1.90 -24.38
N GLY A 317 18.02 -1.14 -23.35
CA GLY A 317 18.61 -1.29 -22.03
C GLY A 317 18.14 -2.58 -21.36
N HIS A 318 18.89 -3.03 -20.36
CA HIS A 318 18.54 -4.22 -19.60
C HIS A 318 18.58 -3.96 -18.09
N ALA A 319 17.67 -4.61 -17.36
CA ALA A 319 17.67 -4.58 -15.91
C ALA A 319 17.25 -5.94 -15.36
N ARG A 320 17.77 -6.29 -14.17
CA ARG A 320 17.40 -7.53 -13.47
C ARG A 320 15.90 -7.57 -13.20
N GLN A 321 15.33 -6.45 -12.75
CA GLN A 321 13.90 -6.31 -12.52
C GLN A 321 13.46 -4.86 -12.76
N VAL A 322 12.26 -4.70 -13.29
CA VAL A 322 11.56 -3.41 -13.32
C VAL A 322 10.23 -3.58 -12.60
N LYS A 323 9.96 -2.71 -11.63
CA LYS A 323 8.70 -2.65 -10.89
C LYS A 323 8.00 -1.34 -11.21
N VAL A 324 6.77 -1.42 -11.72
CA VAL A 324 5.95 -0.25 -12.07
C VAL A 324 4.67 -0.26 -11.25
N THR A 325 4.45 0.79 -10.49
CA THR A 325 3.21 1.06 -9.76
C THR A 325 2.36 2.08 -10.52
N LYS A 326 1.26 2.50 -9.94
CA LYS A 326 0.42 3.57 -10.51
C LYS A 326 1.17 4.91 -10.64
N GLU A 327 2.15 5.17 -9.79
CA GLU A 327 2.81 6.47 -9.67
C GLU A 327 4.30 6.41 -10.00
N ASN A 328 4.96 5.29 -9.79
CA ASN A 328 6.41 5.17 -9.85
C ASN A 328 6.87 4.01 -10.72
N THR A 329 8.04 4.18 -11.33
CA THR A 329 8.81 3.13 -11.99
C THR A 329 10.16 2.98 -11.29
N THR A 330 10.48 1.76 -10.83
CA THR A 330 11.73 1.41 -10.18
C THR A 330 12.50 0.43 -11.07
N ILE A 331 13.72 0.78 -11.46
CA ILE A 331 14.65 -0.06 -12.18
C ILE A 331 15.66 -0.61 -11.19
N VAL A 332 15.82 -1.93 -11.12
CA VAL A 332 16.66 -2.63 -10.15
C VAL A 332 17.69 -3.47 -10.91
N GLY A 333 18.97 -3.29 -10.58
CA GLY A 333 20.05 -4.05 -11.22
C GLY A 333 20.16 -3.71 -12.71
N GLY A 334 20.37 -2.44 -13.04
CA GLY A 334 20.65 -2.01 -14.41
C GLY A 334 21.97 -2.63 -14.92
N ALA A 335 22.00 -3.01 -16.19
CA ALA A 335 23.13 -3.66 -16.83
C ALA A 335 24.14 -2.67 -17.48
N GLY A 336 24.08 -1.40 -17.12
CA GLY A 336 25.00 -0.36 -17.60
C GLY A 336 26.42 -0.58 -17.09
N ASP A 337 27.39 -0.04 -17.86
CA ASP A 337 28.79 -0.06 -17.47
C ASP A 337 29.03 0.84 -16.25
N LYS A 338 29.70 0.30 -15.22
CA LYS A 338 29.95 1.01 -13.96
C LYS A 338 30.80 2.27 -14.14
N ASP A 339 31.76 2.22 -15.04
CA ASP A 339 32.64 3.36 -15.32
C ASP A 339 31.85 4.46 -16.04
N ALA A 340 30.94 4.09 -16.95
CA ALA A 340 30.04 5.03 -17.61
C ALA A 340 29.05 5.68 -16.62
N ILE A 341 28.51 4.91 -15.67
CA ILE A 341 27.64 5.43 -14.59
C ILE A 341 28.43 6.39 -13.71
N ALA A 342 29.65 6.02 -13.29
CA ALA A 342 30.51 6.88 -12.47
C ALA A 342 30.89 8.19 -13.20
N ALA A 343 31.20 8.12 -14.49
CA ALA A 343 31.48 9.29 -15.32
C ALA A 343 30.24 10.20 -15.42
N ARG A 344 29.03 9.62 -15.56
CA ARG A 344 27.77 10.37 -15.60
C ARG A 344 27.49 11.07 -14.28
N ILE A 345 27.70 10.40 -13.14
CA ILE A 345 27.60 10.99 -11.80
C ILE A 345 28.57 12.17 -11.65
N ALA A 346 29.82 12.03 -12.06
CA ALA A 346 30.80 13.09 -12.02
C ALA A 346 30.39 14.29 -12.90
N GLN A 347 29.84 14.05 -14.08
CA GLN A 347 29.30 15.09 -14.96
C GLN A 347 28.19 15.89 -14.27
N ILE A 348 27.22 15.21 -13.61
CA ILE A 348 26.13 15.89 -12.89
C ILE A 348 26.67 16.70 -11.71
N ARG A 349 27.67 16.21 -10.98
CA ARG A 349 28.31 16.96 -9.89
C ARG A 349 28.96 18.25 -10.39
N ASN A 350 29.68 18.19 -11.49
CA ASN A 350 30.27 19.37 -12.12
C ASN A 350 29.19 20.36 -12.59
N GLN A 351 28.04 19.88 -13.08
CA GLN A 351 26.91 20.75 -13.44
C GLN A 351 26.31 21.44 -12.21
N ILE A 352 26.23 20.76 -11.06
CA ILE A 352 25.76 21.35 -9.78
C ILE A 352 26.69 22.49 -9.35
N GLU A 353 28.01 22.27 -9.42
CA GLU A 353 29.01 23.29 -9.04
C GLU A 353 29.00 24.50 -9.99
N ALA A 354 28.80 24.28 -11.29
CA ALA A 354 28.74 25.32 -12.29
C ALA A 354 27.39 26.07 -12.32
N SER A 355 26.35 25.54 -11.72
CA SER A 355 25.00 26.13 -11.75
C SER A 355 24.91 27.36 -10.86
N THR A 356 24.44 28.47 -11.44
CA THR A 356 24.18 29.73 -10.72
C THR A 356 22.74 29.87 -10.23
N SER A 357 21.84 29.03 -10.71
CA SER A 357 20.42 29.01 -10.33
C SER A 357 20.18 28.00 -9.19
N ASP A 358 19.62 28.48 -8.07
CA ASP A 358 19.30 27.59 -6.94
C ASP A 358 18.28 26.53 -7.32
N PHE A 359 17.31 26.87 -8.16
CA PHE A 359 16.31 25.94 -8.66
C PHE A 359 16.93 24.85 -9.56
N ASP A 360 17.84 25.22 -10.46
CA ASP A 360 18.51 24.24 -11.32
C ASP A 360 19.47 23.37 -10.51
N ARG A 361 20.14 23.95 -9.52
CA ARG A 361 20.99 23.21 -8.57
C ARG A 361 20.20 22.18 -7.80
N GLU A 362 19.03 22.54 -7.26
CA GLU A 362 18.13 21.60 -6.57
C GLU A 362 17.72 20.44 -7.48
N LYS A 363 17.33 20.72 -8.71
CA LYS A 363 16.93 19.69 -9.68
C LYS A 363 18.08 18.79 -10.15
N LEU A 364 19.28 19.31 -10.23
CA LEU A 364 20.49 18.53 -10.50
C LEU A 364 20.85 17.64 -9.28
N GLN A 365 20.69 18.14 -8.06
CA GLN A 365 20.88 17.36 -6.84
C GLN A 365 19.86 16.21 -6.74
N GLU A 366 18.58 16.45 -7.02
CA GLU A 366 17.55 15.41 -7.09
C GLU A 366 17.92 14.33 -8.12
N ARG A 367 18.37 14.72 -9.30
CA ARG A 367 18.80 13.80 -10.35
C ARG A 367 20.04 13.01 -9.94
N LEU A 368 21.02 13.66 -9.30
CA LEU A 368 22.21 13.00 -8.75
C LEU A 368 21.83 11.95 -7.70
N ALA A 369 20.93 12.29 -6.78
CA ALA A 369 20.48 11.38 -5.74
C ALA A 369 19.80 10.12 -6.33
N LYS A 370 18.97 10.29 -7.38
CA LYS A 370 18.33 9.17 -8.07
C LYS A 370 19.32 8.24 -8.77
N LEU A 371 20.39 8.75 -9.37
CA LEU A 371 21.38 7.94 -10.10
C LEU A 371 22.46 7.35 -9.18
N ALA A 372 22.93 8.13 -8.19
CA ALA A 372 24.03 7.73 -7.31
C ALA A 372 23.56 6.94 -6.07
N GLY A 373 22.28 7.02 -5.69
CA GLY A 373 21.75 6.40 -4.48
C GLY A 373 21.64 4.89 -4.57
N GLY A 374 21.58 4.32 -5.76
CA GLY A 374 21.33 2.90 -5.96
C GLY A 374 19.95 2.45 -5.44
N VAL A 375 19.75 1.14 -5.40
CA VAL A 375 18.56 0.50 -4.81
C VAL A 375 19.01 -0.53 -3.77
N ALA A 376 18.52 -0.41 -2.54
CA ALA A 376 18.67 -1.48 -1.56
C ALA A 376 17.62 -2.55 -1.84
N VAL A 377 18.06 -3.79 -1.97
CA VAL A 377 17.20 -4.95 -2.20
C VAL A 377 17.25 -5.84 -0.97
N ILE A 378 16.11 -5.98 -0.29
CA ILE A 378 15.96 -6.96 0.78
C ILE A 378 15.60 -8.29 0.13
N LYS A 379 16.56 -9.21 0.10
CA LYS A 379 16.36 -10.59 -0.39
C LYS A 379 15.74 -11.43 0.71
N VAL A 380 14.49 -11.87 0.50
CA VAL A 380 13.72 -12.64 1.49
C VAL A 380 13.87 -14.12 1.21
N GLY A 381 14.51 -14.85 2.13
CA GLY A 381 14.65 -16.30 2.11
C GLY A 381 13.84 -16.96 3.21
N ALA A 382 13.33 -18.17 2.94
CA ALA A 382 12.67 -19.04 3.90
C ALA A 382 12.75 -20.50 3.46
N ALA A 383 12.46 -21.42 4.36
CA ALA A 383 12.51 -22.86 4.08
C ALA A 383 11.36 -23.33 3.18
N THR A 384 10.22 -22.64 3.23
CA THR A 384 9.02 -22.96 2.44
C THR A 384 8.46 -21.75 1.72
N GLU A 385 7.74 -21.97 0.63
CA GLU A 385 7.08 -20.88 -0.13
C GLU A 385 6.03 -20.13 0.71
N VAL A 386 5.33 -20.85 1.58
CA VAL A 386 4.31 -20.24 2.48
C VAL A 386 4.98 -19.30 3.47
N GLU A 387 6.06 -19.76 4.12
CA GLU A 387 6.85 -18.93 5.05
C GLU A 387 7.49 -17.72 4.35
N MET A 388 8.02 -17.92 3.14
CA MET A 388 8.63 -16.84 2.36
C MET A 388 7.61 -15.73 2.01
N LYS A 389 6.39 -16.12 1.63
CA LYS A 389 5.31 -15.17 1.34
C LYS A 389 4.89 -14.39 2.59
N ASP A 390 4.72 -15.06 3.73
CA ASP A 390 4.40 -14.42 5.01
C ASP A 390 5.51 -13.44 5.43
N LYS A 391 6.77 -13.90 5.40
CA LYS A 391 7.93 -13.07 5.75
C LYS A 391 8.07 -11.85 4.84
N LYS A 392 7.80 -12.02 3.53
CA LYS A 392 7.80 -10.92 2.56
C LYS A 392 6.74 -9.86 2.88
N LEU A 393 5.50 -10.26 3.18
CA LEU A 393 4.44 -9.33 3.56
C LEU A 393 4.81 -8.56 4.84
N ARG A 394 5.31 -9.24 5.86
CA ARG A 394 5.77 -8.58 7.10
C ARG A 394 6.90 -7.59 6.88
N ILE A 395 7.84 -7.88 6.00
CA ILE A 395 8.92 -6.95 5.64
C ILE A 395 8.36 -5.75 4.85
N GLU A 396 7.39 -5.96 3.95
CA GLU A 396 6.70 -4.88 3.22
C GLU A 396 5.99 -3.92 4.19
N ASP A 397 5.23 -4.44 5.14
CA ASP A 397 4.54 -3.65 6.16
C ASP A 397 5.54 -2.88 7.04
N ALA A 398 6.58 -3.55 7.53
CA ALA A 398 7.60 -2.93 8.37
C ALA A 398 8.39 -1.84 7.63
N LEU A 399 8.69 -2.02 6.35
CA LEU A 399 9.34 -1.00 5.52
C LEU A 399 8.43 0.23 5.34
N ASN A 400 7.14 0.02 5.09
CA ASN A 400 6.18 1.10 4.93
C ASN A 400 5.93 1.83 6.26
N ALA A 401 5.78 1.10 7.37
CA ALA A 401 5.69 1.66 8.72
C ALA A 401 6.91 2.52 9.06
N THR A 402 8.10 2.05 8.71
CA THR A 402 9.34 2.78 8.94
C THR A 402 9.42 4.07 8.10
N LYS A 403 9.04 4.02 6.82
CA LYS A 403 8.92 5.22 5.98
C LYS A 403 7.90 6.22 6.55
N ALA A 404 6.75 5.74 7.01
CA ALA A 404 5.73 6.56 7.64
C ALA A 404 6.24 7.23 8.94
N ALA A 405 7.04 6.51 9.73
CA ALA A 405 7.67 7.03 10.95
C ALA A 405 8.71 8.11 10.66
N VAL A 406 9.52 7.96 9.62
CA VAL A 406 10.47 8.99 9.18
C VAL A 406 9.74 10.26 8.72
N GLN A 407 8.58 10.12 8.06
CA GLN A 407 7.80 11.26 7.56
C GLN A 407 7.11 12.08 8.66
N GLU A 408 6.44 11.42 9.61
CA GLU A 408 5.58 12.11 10.59
C GLU A 408 5.96 11.82 12.06
N GLY A 409 7.02 11.05 12.30
CA GLY A 409 7.43 10.67 13.64
C GLY A 409 6.67 9.46 14.17
N VAL A 410 6.89 9.18 15.46
CA VAL A 410 6.32 8.04 16.19
C VAL A 410 5.55 8.51 17.42
N VAL A 411 4.58 7.71 17.83
CA VAL A 411 3.79 7.86 19.06
C VAL A 411 3.88 6.58 19.90
N ALA A 412 3.37 6.61 21.11
CA ALA A 412 3.25 5.43 21.97
C ALA A 412 2.40 4.36 21.27
N GLY A 413 2.97 3.17 21.07
CA GLY A 413 2.35 2.06 20.34
C GLY A 413 1.38 1.24 21.18
N GLY A 414 0.99 0.08 20.63
CA GLY A 414 0.12 -0.87 21.31
C GLY A 414 -1.30 -0.36 21.57
N GLY A 415 -1.79 0.58 20.76
CA GLY A 415 -3.10 1.23 20.95
C GLY A 415 -3.11 2.32 22.04
N THR A 416 -1.95 2.70 22.58
CA THR A 416 -1.82 3.72 23.65
C THR A 416 -2.11 5.13 23.12
N ALA A 417 -1.65 5.48 21.91
CA ALA A 417 -1.82 6.83 21.36
C ALA A 417 -3.31 7.23 21.21
N PRO A 418 -4.24 6.40 20.72
CA PRO A 418 -5.67 6.68 20.76
C PRO A 418 -6.21 6.92 22.18
N ILE A 419 -5.75 6.14 23.18
CA ILE A 419 -6.16 6.32 24.58
C ILE A 419 -5.70 7.68 25.11
N ASN A 420 -4.51 8.11 24.78
CA ASN A 420 -3.96 9.43 25.18
C ASN A 420 -4.75 10.61 24.58
N ALA A 421 -5.50 10.40 23.50
CA ALA A 421 -6.38 11.42 22.95
C ALA A 421 -7.76 11.52 23.68
N ILE A 422 -8.14 10.53 24.50
CA ILE A 422 -9.43 10.49 25.19
C ILE A 422 -9.69 11.75 26.05
N PRO A 423 -8.76 12.26 26.87
CA PRO A 423 -9.02 13.47 27.68
C PRO A 423 -9.37 14.69 26.82
N ALA A 424 -8.67 14.91 25.71
CA ALA A 424 -8.93 16.03 24.81
C ALA A 424 -10.28 15.91 24.09
N VAL A 425 -10.63 14.70 23.63
CA VAL A 425 -11.94 14.44 23.01
C VAL A 425 -13.07 14.54 24.03
N ARG A 426 -12.85 14.11 25.28
CA ARG A 426 -13.82 14.25 26.38
C ARG A 426 -14.12 15.73 26.69
N ALA A 427 -13.09 16.55 26.76
CA ALA A 427 -13.26 18.00 26.93
C ALA A 427 -14.04 18.63 25.76
N LEU A 428 -13.81 18.16 24.52
CA LEU A 428 -14.61 18.58 23.36
C LEU A 428 -16.08 18.16 23.52
N CYS A 429 -16.39 16.95 23.99
CA CYS A 429 -17.75 16.49 24.20
C CYS A 429 -18.54 17.41 25.16
N ASP A 430 -17.85 18.04 26.12
CA ASP A 430 -18.50 18.95 27.09
C ASP A 430 -18.87 20.31 26.48
N THR A 431 -18.28 20.65 25.31
CA THR A 431 -18.60 21.87 24.55
C THR A 431 -19.68 21.67 23.49
N LEU A 432 -20.07 20.42 23.22
CA LEU A 432 -21.08 20.06 22.22
C LEU A 432 -22.44 19.75 22.88
N GLU A 433 -23.51 19.91 22.09
CA GLU A 433 -24.88 19.65 22.54
C GLU A 433 -25.60 18.63 21.63
N GLY A 434 -26.70 18.06 22.12
CA GLY A 434 -27.58 17.17 21.35
C GLY A 434 -26.84 15.99 20.70
N ASP A 435 -27.20 15.71 19.46
CA ASP A 435 -26.67 14.56 18.73
C ASP A 435 -25.24 14.78 18.21
N GLU A 436 -24.75 16.02 18.10
CA GLU A 436 -23.32 16.27 17.87
C GLU A 436 -22.46 15.79 19.05
N ARG A 437 -22.94 16.02 20.30
CA ARG A 437 -22.28 15.47 21.48
C ARG A 437 -22.31 13.96 21.50
N THR A 438 -23.42 13.34 21.05
CA THR A 438 -23.52 11.89 20.87
C THR A 438 -22.51 11.37 19.87
N GLY A 439 -22.34 12.03 18.72
CA GLY A 439 -21.34 11.70 17.72
C GLY A 439 -19.91 11.73 18.27
N ALA A 440 -19.57 12.77 19.04
CA ALA A 440 -18.25 12.85 19.68
C ALA A 440 -18.03 11.75 20.72
N LYS A 441 -19.06 11.35 21.47
CA LYS A 441 -18.98 10.23 22.43
C LYS A 441 -18.78 8.88 21.76
N ILE A 442 -19.33 8.67 20.54
CA ILE A 442 -19.09 7.47 19.74
C ILE A 442 -17.60 7.33 19.44
N VAL A 443 -16.96 8.41 18.96
CA VAL A 443 -15.52 8.41 18.70
C VAL A 443 -14.73 8.19 19.99
N LEU A 444 -15.06 8.89 21.06
CA LEU A 444 -14.41 8.74 22.37
C LEU A 444 -14.38 7.27 22.82
N LYS A 445 -15.47 6.54 22.64
CA LYS A 445 -15.54 5.13 22.98
C LYS A 445 -14.78 4.24 21.99
N ALA A 446 -14.80 4.60 20.71
CA ALA A 446 -14.08 3.85 19.69
C ALA A 446 -12.56 3.94 19.84
N LEU A 447 -12.02 5.04 20.40
CA LEU A 447 -10.58 5.18 20.69
C LEU A 447 -10.04 4.10 21.64
N GLU A 448 -10.90 3.45 22.44
CA GLU A 448 -10.51 2.33 23.30
C GLU A 448 -10.36 1.00 22.54
N ALA A 449 -10.97 0.88 21.35
CA ALA A 449 -11.15 -0.39 20.68
C ALA A 449 -9.82 -1.09 20.28
N PRO A 450 -8.79 -0.40 19.78
CA PRO A 450 -7.53 -1.05 19.43
C PRO A 450 -6.84 -1.70 20.63
N LEU A 451 -6.64 -0.97 21.72
CA LEU A 451 -6.02 -1.52 22.93
C LEU A 451 -6.87 -2.61 23.57
N ARG A 452 -8.20 -2.44 23.59
CA ARG A 452 -9.12 -3.47 24.06
C ARG A 452 -9.01 -4.76 23.29
N GLN A 453 -8.85 -4.67 21.95
CA GLN A 453 -8.68 -5.85 21.10
C GLN A 453 -7.32 -6.50 21.30
N ILE A 454 -6.23 -5.72 21.44
CA ILE A 454 -4.89 -6.23 21.74
C ILE A 454 -4.91 -7.00 23.07
N ALA A 455 -5.50 -6.42 24.13
CA ALA A 455 -5.65 -7.09 25.42
C ALA A 455 -6.47 -8.39 25.30
N LYS A 456 -7.59 -8.38 24.57
CA LYS A 456 -8.42 -9.55 24.33
C LYS A 456 -7.66 -10.66 23.59
N ASN A 457 -6.85 -10.33 22.58
CA ASN A 457 -6.03 -11.29 21.86
C ASN A 457 -4.94 -11.89 22.74
N ALA A 458 -4.51 -11.15 23.79
CA ALA A 458 -3.60 -11.63 24.82
C ALA A 458 -4.30 -12.44 25.95
N GLY A 459 -5.63 -12.56 25.91
CA GLY A 459 -6.40 -13.25 26.95
C GLY A 459 -6.66 -12.42 28.19
N LEU A 460 -6.55 -11.08 28.10
CA LEU A 460 -6.64 -10.14 29.21
C LEU A 460 -7.92 -9.28 29.11
N GLU A 461 -8.34 -8.71 30.27
CA GLU A 461 -9.47 -7.79 30.33
C GLU A 461 -9.05 -6.35 30.02
N GLY A 462 -9.38 -5.88 28.82
CA GLY A 462 -8.97 -4.57 28.31
C GLY A 462 -9.52 -3.38 29.11
N SER A 463 -10.69 -3.51 29.75
CA SER A 463 -11.31 -2.43 30.53
C SER A 463 -10.46 -2.00 31.69
N VAL A 464 -9.86 -2.96 32.41
CA VAL A 464 -8.96 -2.70 33.55
C VAL A 464 -7.66 -2.02 33.11
N ILE A 465 -7.13 -2.45 31.97
CA ILE A 465 -5.89 -1.89 31.41
C ILE A 465 -6.13 -0.44 30.99
N ILE A 466 -7.21 -0.17 30.26
CA ILE A 466 -7.58 1.17 29.78
C ILE A 466 -7.82 2.11 30.97
N ASP A 467 -8.58 1.68 31.99
CA ASP A 467 -8.85 2.49 33.16
C ASP A 467 -7.56 2.93 33.88
N LYS A 468 -6.59 2.01 34.03
CA LYS A 468 -5.28 2.34 34.62
C LYS A 468 -4.49 3.34 33.78
N ILE A 469 -4.51 3.21 32.45
CA ILE A 469 -3.78 4.13 31.56
C ILE A 469 -4.40 5.53 31.62
N VAL A 470 -5.75 5.61 31.52
CA VAL A 470 -6.47 6.87 31.58
C VAL A 470 -6.29 7.54 32.96
N SER A 471 -6.38 6.75 34.04
CA SER A 471 -6.23 7.27 35.43
C SER A 471 -4.81 7.75 35.74
N ALA A 472 -3.79 7.14 35.12
CA ALA A 472 -2.40 7.58 35.29
C ALA A 472 -2.15 8.98 34.73
N ASN A 473 -2.94 9.40 33.72
CA ASN A 473 -2.88 10.70 33.05
C ASN A 473 -1.42 11.13 32.71
N LYS A 474 -0.61 10.16 32.28
CA LYS A 474 0.78 10.36 31.88
C LYS A 474 0.90 10.12 30.36
N PRO A 475 1.48 11.05 29.59
CA PRO A 475 1.81 10.78 28.19
C PRO A 475 2.76 9.58 28.11
N ASN A 476 2.58 8.75 27.09
CA ASN A 476 3.37 7.54 26.81
C ASN A 476 3.27 6.39 27.84
N TYR A 477 2.55 6.56 28.94
CA TYR A 477 2.25 5.45 29.85
C TYR A 477 1.30 4.46 29.18
N GLY A 478 1.67 3.19 29.12
CA GLY A 478 0.91 2.20 28.37
C GLY A 478 1.07 0.79 28.91
N PHE A 479 0.65 -0.18 28.12
CA PHE A 479 0.66 -1.59 28.47
C PHE A 479 1.34 -2.43 27.39
N ASP A 480 2.41 -3.14 27.80
CA ASP A 480 3.07 -4.15 26.98
C ASP A 480 2.27 -5.46 27.05
N ALA A 481 1.52 -5.76 26.01
CA ALA A 481 0.70 -6.97 25.93
C ALA A 481 1.53 -8.24 25.68
N GLN A 482 2.78 -8.13 25.22
CA GLN A 482 3.68 -9.26 25.03
C GLN A 482 4.13 -9.80 26.39
N ASN A 483 4.58 -8.90 27.28
CA ASN A 483 5.12 -9.22 28.60
C ASN A 483 4.09 -9.09 29.73
N GLU A 484 2.87 -8.58 29.42
CA GLU A 484 1.75 -8.39 30.35
C GLU A 484 2.08 -7.42 31.50
N VAL A 485 2.84 -6.36 31.21
CA VAL A 485 3.29 -5.35 32.18
C VAL A 485 2.91 -3.94 31.79
N PHE A 486 2.70 -3.06 32.78
CA PHE A 486 2.57 -1.63 32.53
C PHE A 486 3.95 -1.00 32.33
N VAL A 487 4.05 -0.07 31.39
CA VAL A 487 5.30 0.58 30.98
C VAL A 487 5.17 2.09 31.19
N GLU A 488 6.11 2.68 31.90
CA GLU A 488 6.09 4.13 32.22
C GLU A 488 6.24 5.02 30.98
N ASP A 489 7.04 4.57 29.99
CA ASP A 489 7.22 5.25 28.70
C ASP A 489 7.35 4.19 27.58
N MET A 490 6.27 4.03 26.82
CA MET A 490 6.20 3.09 25.69
C MET A 490 7.22 3.43 24.60
N ILE A 491 7.48 4.72 24.35
CA ILE A 491 8.44 5.15 23.33
C ILE A 491 9.86 4.79 23.77
N ALA A 492 10.23 5.07 25.01
CA ALA A 492 11.53 4.70 25.55
C ALA A 492 11.73 3.16 25.58
N ALA A 493 10.67 2.40 25.85
CA ALA A 493 10.67 0.94 25.80
C ALA A 493 10.74 0.37 24.36
N GLY A 494 10.64 1.23 23.33
CA GLY A 494 10.67 0.83 21.94
C GLY A 494 9.33 0.34 21.40
N ILE A 495 8.24 0.42 22.17
CA ILE A 495 6.88 0.05 21.73
C ILE A 495 6.23 1.28 21.10
N VAL A 496 6.38 1.42 19.79
CA VAL A 496 6.02 2.63 19.04
C VAL A 496 5.14 2.28 17.84
N ASP A 497 4.25 3.21 17.49
CA ASP A 497 3.50 3.19 16.23
C ASP A 497 3.83 4.46 15.41
N PRO A 498 3.93 4.40 14.08
CA PRO A 498 4.08 5.58 13.26
C PRO A 498 2.85 6.50 13.39
N THR A 499 3.10 7.79 13.60
CA THR A 499 2.03 8.80 13.75
C THR A 499 1.09 8.80 12.54
N LYS A 500 1.67 8.72 11.32
CA LYS A 500 0.93 8.66 10.06
C LYS A 500 -0.01 7.45 10.00
N VAL A 501 0.44 6.28 10.45
CA VAL A 501 -0.36 5.05 10.49
C VAL A 501 -1.55 5.22 11.43
N THR A 502 -1.29 5.64 12.66
CA THR A 502 -2.34 5.77 13.70
C THR A 502 -3.41 6.79 13.31
N ARG A 503 -3.01 7.97 12.80
CA ARG A 503 -3.99 8.99 12.40
C ARG A 503 -4.78 8.59 11.15
N SER A 504 -4.11 8.01 10.13
CA SER A 504 -4.77 7.58 8.90
C SER A 504 -5.78 6.46 9.16
N ALA A 505 -5.46 5.53 10.06
CA ALA A 505 -6.39 4.50 10.50
C ALA A 505 -7.65 5.10 11.12
N LEU A 506 -7.50 6.12 11.99
CA LEU A 506 -8.62 6.80 12.62
C LEU A 506 -9.46 7.60 11.62
N GLU A 507 -8.82 8.36 10.74
CA GLU A 507 -9.48 9.19 9.71
C GLU A 507 -10.27 8.34 8.72
N ASN A 508 -9.68 7.26 8.20
CA ASN A 508 -10.33 6.36 7.24
C ASN A 508 -11.48 5.57 7.87
N ALA A 509 -11.29 5.09 9.11
CA ALA A 509 -12.33 4.40 9.87
C ALA A 509 -13.54 5.31 10.09
N ALA A 510 -13.33 6.56 10.49
CA ALA A 510 -14.38 7.51 10.72
C ALA A 510 -15.12 7.89 9.43
N SER A 511 -14.39 8.13 8.34
CA SER A 511 -14.96 8.48 7.04
C SER A 511 -16.00 7.45 6.58
N VAL A 512 -15.68 6.16 6.66
CA VAL A 512 -16.61 5.10 6.27
C VAL A 512 -17.71 4.90 7.31
N ALA A 513 -17.40 4.96 8.61
CA ALA A 513 -18.39 4.86 9.66
C ALA A 513 -19.47 5.96 9.55
N GLU A 514 -19.08 7.20 9.28
CA GLU A 514 -19.97 8.33 9.04
C GLU A 514 -20.92 8.10 7.86
N MET A 515 -20.43 7.51 6.77
CA MET A 515 -21.24 7.16 5.60
C MET A 515 -22.23 6.03 5.92
N VAL A 516 -21.77 4.99 6.62
CA VAL A 516 -22.63 3.86 7.04
C VAL A 516 -23.77 4.34 7.94
N LEU A 517 -23.46 5.21 8.93
CA LEU A 517 -24.47 5.72 9.86
C LEU A 517 -25.53 6.62 9.21
N THR A 518 -25.20 7.26 8.09
CA THR A 518 -26.12 8.10 7.31
C THR A 518 -26.87 7.33 6.22
N THR A 519 -26.60 6.03 6.03
CA THR A 519 -27.23 5.21 5.01
C THR A 519 -28.57 4.65 5.50
N GLU A 520 -29.62 4.80 4.66
CA GLU A 520 -30.98 4.36 4.97
C GLU A 520 -31.51 3.34 3.95
N SER A 521 -30.90 3.22 2.78
CA SER A 521 -31.36 2.31 1.72
C SER A 521 -30.19 1.65 1.00
N LEU A 522 -30.33 0.37 0.70
CA LEU A 522 -29.38 -0.44 -0.06
C LEU A 522 -30.04 -0.93 -1.34
N VAL A 523 -29.32 -0.88 -2.45
CA VAL A 523 -29.79 -1.30 -3.77
C VAL A 523 -28.79 -2.30 -4.34
N ALA A 524 -29.20 -3.54 -4.55
CA ALA A 524 -28.40 -4.61 -5.13
C ALA A 524 -29.02 -5.15 -6.43
N ASP A 525 -28.24 -5.83 -7.24
CA ASP A 525 -28.76 -6.56 -8.37
C ASP A 525 -29.54 -7.81 -7.90
N LEU A 526 -30.60 -8.18 -8.64
CA LEU A 526 -31.21 -9.48 -8.39
C LEU A 526 -30.26 -10.57 -8.89
N PRO A 527 -30.02 -11.63 -8.09
CA PRO A 527 -29.22 -12.76 -8.56
C PRO A 527 -29.85 -13.35 -9.84
N GLU A 528 -29.05 -13.51 -10.88
CA GLU A 528 -29.52 -14.22 -12.06
C GLU A 528 -29.73 -15.70 -11.70
N PRO A 529 -30.92 -16.28 -12.04
CA PRO A 529 -31.10 -17.71 -11.84
C PRO A 529 -30.01 -18.47 -12.62
N PRO A 530 -29.46 -19.56 -12.08
CA PRO A 530 -28.46 -20.34 -12.78
C PRO A 530 -28.99 -20.70 -14.16
N ALA A 531 -28.19 -20.45 -15.21
CA ALA A 531 -28.57 -20.79 -16.58
C ALA A 531 -29.00 -22.26 -16.61
N ALA A 532 -30.24 -22.50 -17.09
CA ALA A 532 -30.72 -23.85 -17.24
C ALA A 532 -29.73 -24.65 -18.09
N PRO A 533 -29.34 -25.90 -17.68
CA PRO A 533 -28.44 -26.69 -18.48
C PRO A 533 -29.00 -26.77 -19.89
N ALA A 534 -28.16 -26.42 -20.87
CA ALA A 534 -28.54 -26.53 -22.28
C ALA A 534 -29.12 -27.93 -22.52
N ALA A 535 -30.39 -28.00 -22.92
CA ALA A 535 -31.03 -29.26 -23.21
C ALA A 535 -30.14 -30.01 -24.20
N ALA A 536 -29.61 -31.15 -23.76
CA ALA A 536 -28.86 -32.05 -24.62
C ALA A 536 -29.76 -32.32 -25.82
N GLY A 537 -29.37 -31.77 -27.00
CA GLY A 537 -30.08 -31.96 -28.25
C GLY A 537 -30.26 -33.48 -28.47
N GLY A 538 -31.48 -33.93 -28.41
CA GLY A 538 -31.82 -35.30 -28.70
C GLY A 538 -31.34 -35.65 -30.12
N ASP A 539 -30.41 -36.55 -30.19
CA ASP A 539 -30.01 -37.26 -31.38
C ASP A 539 -31.23 -38.08 -31.85
N MET A 540 -32.02 -37.51 -32.77
CA MET A 540 -33.03 -38.28 -33.51
C MET A 540 -32.32 -39.00 -34.64
N GLY A 541 -31.83 -40.19 -34.34
CA GLY A 541 -31.50 -41.18 -35.32
C GLY A 541 -32.67 -41.35 -36.29
N GLY A 542 -32.48 -40.89 -37.52
CA GLY A 542 -33.36 -41.12 -38.67
C GLY A 542 -32.77 -42.22 -39.55
N MET A 543 -33.41 -43.37 -39.49
CA MET A 543 -33.30 -44.41 -40.49
C MET A 543 -33.48 -43.83 -41.92
N TYR A 544 -32.63 -44.16 -42.79
CA TYR A 544 -32.68 -44.83 -44.10
C TYR A 544 -31.34 -44.64 -44.81
#